data_bcce9b769ec44b243edd13436f179ef0
#
_entry.id   bcce9b769ec44b243edd13436f179ef0
#
_cell.length_a   1.000
_cell.length_b   1.000
_cell.length_c   1.000
_cell.angle_alpha   90.00
_cell.angle_beta   90.00
_cell.angle_gamma   90.00
#
_symmetry.space_group_name_H-M   'P 1'
#
loop_
_entity.id
_entity.type
_entity.pdbx_description
1 polymer ?
#
loop_
_entity_poly.entity_id
_entity_poly.type
_entity_poly.pdbx_seq_one_letter_code
_entity_poly.pdbx_strand_id
1 'polypeptide(L)'
;MAETTTRARRDSGDLSALLLPELRKIATNLGIEGASDMKKPDLVTAITDLQAANREAAKAEREARRAARHQRRNRGNSNNSNEDNESDNDSDSDSSSSEDENDNSGNSQQNSQDSGNDRNDRGYDRNDRDWRRDRHRDRNRGRDRDRGGREREIVLSEDDVLLPVGGLLDILENYAFIRTSGYLPSPNDVYVGLQLVRRYGLRKGDVITGQVRQPREGERREKFNALVRLDTVNGVEPEASKDRVEFSKLVPLYPQERLRLETQPNILTTRVIDLISPIGKGQRGLIVSPPKAGKTMVLQSIANAITTNNPECHLMVVLVDERPEEVTDMQRSVKGEVIASTFDRPADDHTSVAELAIERAKRLVELGHDVVVLLDSITRLGRAYNIAAPASGRILSGGVDSAALYPPKKFFGAARNIEDGGSLTILATALVETGSKMDEVIFEEFKGTGNMELKLDRKFADKRIFPAVDIDASGTRKEEILMATEELNIVW
;
A
#
# COMPACT_ATOMS: atom_id res chain seq x y z
N MET A 1 4.74 -37.33 17.49
CA MET A 1 3.29 -37.30 17.74
C MET A 1 2.85 -35.88 17.44
N ALA A 2 2.16 -35.73 16.32
CA ALA A 2 1.77 -34.47 15.75
C ALA A 2 0.34 -34.15 16.19
N GLU A 3 0.14 -33.04 16.86
CA GLU A 3 -1.20 -32.46 17.07
C GLU A 3 -1.47 -31.42 15.98
N THR A 4 -2.32 -31.84 15.07
CA THR A 4 -2.86 -31.00 13.99
C THR A 4 -4.06 -30.22 14.55
N THR A 5 -3.89 -28.93 14.77
CA THR A 5 -4.99 -28.01 15.09
C THR A 5 -5.62 -27.51 13.80
N THR A 6 -6.67 -28.18 13.36
CA THR A 6 -7.53 -27.75 12.24
C THR A 6 -8.48 -26.65 12.71
N ARG A 7 -8.28 -25.45 12.21
CA ARG A 7 -9.18 -24.29 12.38
C ARG A 7 -10.33 -24.44 11.38
N ALA A 8 -11.48 -24.96 11.83
CA ALA A 8 -12.68 -25.13 11.01
C ALA A 8 -13.32 -23.78 10.68
N ARG A 9 -13.49 -23.52 9.38
CA ARG A 9 -14.38 -22.50 8.82
C ARG A 9 -15.82 -22.75 9.27
N ARG A 10 -16.48 -21.68 9.70
CA ARG A 10 -17.92 -21.68 10.03
C ARG A 10 -18.71 -21.65 8.72
N ASP A 11 -19.02 -22.80 8.17
CA ASP A 11 -20.16 -23.00 7.29
C ASP A 11 -21.25 -23.67 8.13
N SER A 12 -22.51 -23.28 7.90
CA SER A 12 -23.71 -23.85 8.51
C SER A 12 -23.93 -25.27 8.03
N GLY A 13 -22.99 -26.16 8.35
CA GLY A 13 -23.04 -27.57 8.06
C GLY A 13 -23.90 -28.31 9.09
N ASP A 14 -24.65 -29.27 8.61
CA ASP A 14 -25.56 -30.17 9.27
C ASP A 14 -24.97 -30.69 10.61
N LEU A 15 -25.51 -30.16 11.74
CA LEU A 15 -25.09 -30.55 13.09
C LEU A 15 -25.26 -32.07 13.32
N SER A 16 -26.09 -32.73 12.52
CA SER A 16 -26.31 -34.17 12.58
C SER A 16 -25.09 -34.98 12.10
N ALA A 17 -24.21 -34.38 11.30
CA ALA A 17 -22.99 -35.03 10.79
C ALA A 17 -21.83 -35.02 11.80
N LEU A 18 -21.88 -34.16 12.84
CA LEU A 18 -20.81 -34.05 13.84
C LEU A 18 -20.76 -35.26 14.80
N LEU A 19 -19.55 -35.55 15.32
CA LEU A 19 -19.36 -36.60 16.30
C LEU A 19 -19.86 -36.17 17.69
N LEU A 20 -20.29 -37.13 18.51
CA LEU A 20 -20.86 -36.91 19.85
C LEU A 20 -19.94 -36.07 20.77
N PRO A 21 -18.61 -36.25 20.79
CA PRO A 21 -17.71 -35.41 21.59
C PRO A 21 -17.66 -33.95 21.14
N GLU A 22 -17.80 -33.69 19.83
CA GLU A 22 -17.78 -32.35 19.26
C GLU A 22 -19.09 -31.60 19.58
N LEU A 23 -20.24 -32.30 19.48
CA LEU A 23 -21.54 -31.74 19.87
C LEU A 23 -21.58 -31.39 21.36
N ARG A 24 -21.03 -32.23 22.23
CA ARG A 24 -20.91 -31.95 23.68
C ARG A 24 -20.07 -30.71 23.94
N LYS A 25 -18.96 -30.55 23.24
CA LYS A 25 -18.09 -29.37 23.33
C LYS A 25 -18.80 -28.09 22.90
N ILE A 26 -19.57 -28.15 21.81
CA ILE A 26 -20.38 -27.03 21.32
C ILE A 26 -21.50 -26.68 22.32
N ALA A 27 -22.21 -27.68 22.84
CA ALA A 27 -23.28 -27.51 23.83
C ALA A 27 -22.77 -26.89 25.14
N THR A 28 -21.61 -27.33 25.63
CA THR A 28 -20.94 -26.74 26.81
C THR A 28 -20.52 -25.30 26.59
N ASN A 29 -19.97 -24.98 25.40
CA ASN A 29 -19.59 -23.60 25.03
C ASN A 29 -20.81 -22.67 24.88
N LEU A 30 -21.98 -23.21 24.59
CA LEU A 30 -23.24 -22.49 24.48
C LEU A 30 -24.00 -22.38 25.83
N GLY A 31 -23.44 -23.00 26.90
CA GLY A 31 -24.00 -22.95 28.24
C GLY A 31 -25.21 -23.87 28.46
N ILE A 32 -25.34 -24.97 27.70
CA ILE A 32 -26.43 -25.94 27.86
C ILE A 32 -26.11 -26.85 29.06
N GLU A 33 -26.90 -26.75 30.12
CA GLU A 33 -26.77 -27.59 31.33
C GLU A 33 -27.10 -29.06 31.02
N GLY A 34 -26.33 -30.01 31.55
CA GLY A 34 -26.53 -31.43 31.34
C GLY A 34 -26.06 -32.00 29.99
N ALA A 35 -25.28 -31.26 29.22
CA ALA A 35 -24.79 -31.67 27.91
C ALA A 35 -23.95 -32.98 27.92
N SER A 36 -23.38 -33.36 29.10
CA SER A 36 -22.58 -34.59 29.27
C SER A 36 -23.43 -35.84 29.20
N ASP A 37 -24.69 -35.79 29.63
CA ASP A 37 -25.54 -36.96 29.79
C ASP A 37 -26.59 -37.12 28.66
N MET A 38 -26.63 -36.09 27.75
CA MET A 38 -27.56 -36.11 26.61
C MET A 38 -27.14 -37.01 25.48
N LYS A 39 -28.10 -37.66 24.81
CA LYS A 39 -27.90 -38.41 23.59
C LYS A 39 -27.71 -37.50 22.37
N LYS A 40 -27.10 -38.00 21.31
CA LYS A 40 -26.79 -37.22 20.11
C LYS A 40 -28.00 -36.47 19.53
N PRO A 41 -29.20 -37.06 19.33
CA PRO A 41 -30.33 -36.32 18.79
C PRO A 41 -30.79 -35.20 19.71
N ASP A 42 -30.79 -35.41 21.04
CA ASP A 42 -31.20 -34.42 22.02
C ASP A 42 -30.26 -33.21 22.07
N LEU A 43 -28.94 -33.45 21.92
CA LEU A 43 -27.94 -32.42 21.82
C LEU A 43 -28.10 -31.57 20.55
N VAL A 44 -28.38 -32.19 19.41
CA VAL A 44 -28.61 -31.46 18.15
C VAL A 44 -29.83 -30.57 18.27
N THR A 45 -30.93 -31.08 18.85
CA THR A 45 -32.18 -30.31 19.07
C THR A 45 -31.93 -29.15 20.02
N ALA A 46 -31.29 -29.37 21.16
CA ALA A 46 -30.99 -28.34 22.14
C ALA A 46 -30.05 -27.21 21.57
N ILE A 47 -29.05 -27.57 20.76
CA ILE A 47 -28.18 -26.60 20.10
C ILE A 47 -28.96 -25.78 19.05
N THR A 48 -29.80 -26.43 18.24
CA THR A 48 -30.61 -25.73 17.21
C THR A 48 -31.63 -24.80 17.82
N ASP A 49 -32.30 -25.19 18.88
CA ASP A 49 -33.30 -24.39 19.58
C ASP A 49 -32.67 -23.15 20.24
N LEU A 50 -31.49 -23.31 20.88
CA LEU A 50 -30.76 -22.18 21.48
C LEU A 50 -30.24 -21.24 20.42
N GLN A 51 -29.78 -21.73 19.28
CA GLN A 51 -29.33 -20.88 18.16
C GLN A 51 -30.50 -20.14 17.52
N ALA A 52 -31.68 -20.74 17.42
CA ALA A 52 -32.89 -20.11 16.93
C ALA A 52 -33.34 -18.99 17.89
N ALA A 53 -33.39 -19.27 19.19
CA ALA A 53 -33.73 -18.27 20.23
C ALA A 53 -32.77 -17.08 20.21
N ASN A 54 -31.45 -17.31 20.07
CA ASN A 54 -30.46 -16.25 19.97
C ASN A 54 -30.62 -15.41 18.70
N ARG A 55 -31.02 -16.01 17.57
CA ARG A 55 -31.32 -15.28 16.32
C ARG A 55 -32.57 -14.41 16.47
N GLU A 56 -33.61 -14.93 17.11
CA GLU A 56 -34.84 -14.15 17.38
C GLU A 56 -34.56 -12.99 18.35
N ALA A 57 -33.83 -13.22 19.43
CA ALA A 57 -33.44 -12.18 20.37
C ALA A 57 -32.61 -11.06 19.68
N ALA A 58 -31.65 -11.43 18.82
CA ALA A 58 -30.88 -10.47 18.06
C ALA A 58 -31.71 -9.68 17.04
N LYS A 59 -32.74 -10.32 16.47
CA LYS A 59 -33.68 -9.65 15.56
C LYS A 59 -34.57 -8.67 16.31
N ALA A 60 -35.11 -9.07 17.46
CA ALA A 60 -35.91 -8.21 18.33
C ALA A 60 -35.12 -7.00 18.83
N GLU A 61 -33.86 -7.18 19.21
CA GLU A 61 -32.97 -6.08 19.62
C GLU A 61 -32.71 -5.08 18.48
N ARG A 62 -32.51 -5.58 17.25
CA ARG A 62 -32.39 -4.71 16.06
C ARG A 62 -33.66 -3.93 15.75
N GLU A 63 -34.83 -4.56 15.91
CA GLU A 63 -36.14 -3.90 15.74
C GLU A 63 -36.40 -2.86 16.82
N ALA A 64 -36.07 -3.17 18.07
CA ALA A 64 -36.15 -2.22 19.18
C ALA A 64 -35.24 -1.01 19.00
N ARG A 65 -34.03 -1.22 18.53
CA ARG A 65 -33.08 -0.12 18.18
C ARG A 65 -33.57 0.73 17.01
N ARG A 66 -34.27 0.12 16.03
CA ARG A 66 -34.91 0.85 14.93
C ARG A 66 -36.12 1.67 15.42
N ALA A 67 -36.96 1.11 16.26
CA ALA A 67 -38.11 1.81 16.86
C ALA A 67 -37.66 2.99 17.74
N ALA A 68 -36.62 2.83 18.56
CA ALA A 68 -36.05 3.89 19.38
C ALA A 68 -35.46 5.02 18.53
N ARG A 69 -34.87 4.70 17.38
CA ARG A 69 -34.40 5.71 16.40
C ARG A 69 -35.54 6.48 15.75
N HIS A 70 -36.66 5.83 15.44
CA HIS A 70 -37.88 6.48 14.91
C HIS A 70 -38.51 7.41 15.91
N GLN A 71 -38.60 7.04 17.18
CA GLN A 71 -39.17 7.90 18.25
C GLN A 71 -38.26 9.14 18.50
N ARG A 72 -36.94 9.02 18.45
CA ARG A 72 -36.03 10.18 18.55
C ARG A 72 -36.14 11.10 17.35
N ARG A 73 -36.52 10.60 16.18
CA ARG A 73 -36.69 11.41 14.95
C ARG A 73 -37.99 12.20 14.96
N ASN A 74 -39.08 11.69 15.58
CA ASN A 74 -40.34 12.39 15.70
C ASN A 74 -40.34 13.46 16.80
N ARG A 75 -39.50 13.33 17.85
CA ARG A 75 -39.35 14.37 18.88
C ARG A 75 -38.52 15.58 18.45
N GLY A 76 -37.78 15.48 17.36
CA GLY A 76 -36.96 16.57 16.82
C GLY A 76 -37.63 17.48 15.81
N ASN A 77 -38.89 17.15 15.40
CA ASN A 77 -39.60 17.88 14.34
C ASN A 77 -40.76 18.74 14.83
N SER A 78 -40.92 18.93 16.15
CA SER A 78 -42.00 19.74 16.74
C SER A 78 -41.56 21.08 17.33
N ASN A 79 -40.32 21.52 17.10
CA ASN A 79 -39.86 22.83 17.54
C ASN A 79 -39.09 23.51 16.39
N ASN A 80 -39.79 23.97 15.39
CA ASN A 80 -39.39 25.13 14.59
C ASN A 80 -40.54 25.54 13.64
N SER A 81 -41.43 26.36 14.16
CA SER A 81 -42.30 27.21 13.38
C SER A 81 -42.38 28.55 14.11
N ASN A 82 -41.92 29.58 13.44
CA ASN A 82 -42.09 31.04 13.54
C ASN A 82 -40.70 31.73 13.55
N GLU A 83 -40.42 32.56 12.60
CA GLU A 83 -40.85 33.92 12.35
C GLU A 83 -40.19 34.43 11.07
N ASP A 84 -40.99 35.24 10.37
CA ASP A 84 -40.72 36.01 9.17
C ASP A 84 -39.67 37.08 9.37
N ASN A 85 -38.89 37.49 8.33
CA ASN A 85 -39.05 38.80 7.73
C ASN A 85 -38.17 39.03 6.50
N GLU A 86 -38.76 39.79 5.59
CA GLU A 86 -38.32 40.37 4.33
C GLU A 86 -37.05 41.23 4.41
N SER A 87 -36.31 41.32 3.32
CA SER A 87 -36.11 42.55 2.57
C SER A 87 -35.14 42.42 1.38
N ASP A 88 -35.63 42.95 0.29
CA ASP A 88 -35.06 43.33 -1.00
C ASP A 88 -33.62 43.89 -1.01
N ASN A 89 -32.85 43.64 -2.05
CA ASN A 89 -32.53 44.71 -3.00
C ASN A 89 -31.67 44.20 -4.20
N ASP A 90 -32.04 44.76 -5.36
CA ASP A 90 -31.49 44.75 -6.69
C ASP A 90 -30.02 45.20 -6.83
N SER A 91 -29.40 44.76 -7.91
CA SER A 91 -28.91 45.54 -9.07
C SER A 91 -27.87 44.75 -9.87
N ASP A 92 -28.22 44.44 -11.10
CA ASP A 92 -27.82 44.95 -12.41
C ASP A 92 -26.33 45.12 -12.73
N SER A 93 -26.01 44.54 -13.86
CA SER A 93 -25.33 45.03 -15.09
C SER A 93 -24.25 44.06 -15.55
N ASP A 94 -24.38 43.48 -16.69
CA ASP A 94 -24.36 43.89 -18.06
C ASP A 94 -23.04 43.59 -18.81
N SER A 95 -23.24 42.96 -19.98
CA SER A 95 -22.48 43.02 -21.25
C SER A 95 -21.16 42.22 -21.33
N SER A 96 -20.79 41.55 -22.38
CA SER A 96 -21.19 41.43 -23.80
C SER A 96 -20.29 40.43 -24.51
N SER A 97 -20.89 39.64 -25.40
CA SER A 97 -20.58 39.35 -26.82
C SER A 97 -19.16 38.94 -27.24
N SER A 98 -19.01 37.88 -28.00
CA SER A 98 -19.16 37.71 -29.48
C SER A 98 -18.71 36.29 -29.85
N GLU A 99 -19.53 35.47 -30.54
CA GLU A 99 -19.58 35.15 -31.97
C GLU A 99 -18.27 34.66 -32.60
N ASP A 100 -18.30 33.45 -33.17
CA ASP A 100 -18.44 33.06 -34.57
C ASP A 100 -18.27 31.54 -34.69
N GLU A 101 -19.28 30.84 -35.18
CA GLU A 101 -19.55 30.23 -36.47
C GLU A 101 -18.43 29.33 -37.05
N ASN A 102 -18.66 28.06 -37.39
CA ASN A 102 -19.26 27.60 -38.66
C ASN A 102 -19.23 26.07 -38.76
N ASP A 103 -20.37 25.52 -39.09
CA ASP A 103 -20.79 24.62 -40.17
C ASP A 103 -19.96 23.35 -40.49
N ASN A 104 -20.55 22.18 -40.69
CA ASN A 104 -21.53 21.78 -41.69
C ASN A 104 -21.80 20.25 -41.63
N SER A 105 -23.07 19.91 -41.70
CA SER A 105 -23.77 18.89 -42.46
C SER A 105 -23.22 17.44 -42.46
N GLY A 106 -24.02 16.43 -42.41
CA GLY A 106 -25.36 16.15 -42.85
C GLY A 106 -25.70 14.65 -42.72
N ASN A 107 -26.93 14.43 -42.44
CA ASN A 107 -27.90 13.57 -43.13
C ASN A 107 -27.62 12.05 -43.17
N SER A 108 -28.47 11.16 -42.82
CA SER A 108 -29.88 10.90 -43.08
C SER A 108 -30.29 9.52 -42.53
N GLN A 109 -31.45 9.46 -41.90
CA GLN A 109 -32.61 8.59 -42.23
C GLN A 109 -32.33 7.05 -42.25
N GLN A 110 -33.09 6.21 -41.70
CA GLN A 110 -34.54 6.00 -41.49
C GLN A 110 -34.75 4.59 -40.90
N ASN A 111 -35.57 4.47 -39.97
CA ASN A 111 -36.91 3.84 -39.97
C ASN A 111 -37.06 2.37 -39.57
N SER A 112 -37.95 2.23 -38.67
CA SER A 112 -39.13 1.40 -38.49
C SER A 112 -39.05 0.18 -37.58
N GLN A 113 -39.89 0.31 -36.52
CA GLN A 113 -41.00 -0.59 -36.15
C GLN A 113 -40.65 -2.08 -35.96
N ASP A 114 -41.01 -2.73 -34.88
CA ASP A 114 -42.34 -2.93 -34.31
C ASP A 114 -42.26 -3.77 -33.03
N SER A 115 -43.17 -3.45 -32.12
CA SER A 115 -43.94 -4.23 -31.17
C SER A 115 -43.41 -5.52 -30.49
N GLY A 116 -43.66 -5.58 -29.18
CA GLY A 116 -43.95 -6.84 -28.51
C GLY A 116 -43.60 -6.89 -27.05
N ASN A 117 -44.46 -6.36 -26.23
CA ASN A 117 -45.03 -6.92 -25.02
C ASN A 117 -44.34 -8.15 -24.36
N ASP A 118 -43.84 -8.08 -23.14
CA ASP A 118 -44.48 -8.62 -21.94
C ASP A 118 -43.59 -8.51 -20.68
N ARG A 119 -44.21 -7.92 -19.67
CA ARG A 119 -44.27 -8.15 -18.23
C ARG A 119 -43.16 -8.94 -17.50
N ASN A 120 -42.82 -8.29 -16.39
CA ASN A 120 -42.35 -8.83 -15.10
C ASN A 120 -40.85 -9.08 -14.98
N ASP A 121 -40.14 -8.23 -14.23
CA ASP A 121 -39.93 -8.54 -12.83
C ASP A 121 -39.41 -7.33 -12.04
N ARG A 122 -39.91 -7.25 -10.82
CA ARG A 122 -39.65 -6.21 -9.84
C ARG A 122 -38.33 -6.50 -9.12
N GLY A 123 -37.62 -5.43 -8.84
CA GLY A 123 -36.90 -5.42 -7.59
C GLY A 123 -35.39 -5.23 -7.68
N TYR A 124 -34.99 -4.26 -6.98
CA TYR A 124 -33.65 -3.86 -6.51
C TYR A 124 -33.09 -2.59 -7.15
N ASP A 125 -33.77 -1.49 -6.87
CA ASP A 125 -33.11 -0.19 -6.95
C ASP A 125 -33.62 0.74 -5.84
N ARG A 126 -33.09 0.55 -4.62
CA ARG A 126 -33.36 1.42 -3.46
C ARG A 126 -32.20 1.52 -2.47
N ASN A 127 -30.96 1.43 -2.89
CA ASN A 127 -29.84 1.58 -1.93
C ASN A 127 -28.85 2.71 -2.24
N ASP A 128 -29.03 3.42 -3.37
CA ASP A 128 -28.03 4.41 -3.80
C ASP A 128 -28.34 5.87 -3.37
N ARG A 129 -29.47 6.11 -2.68
CA ARG A 129 -29.81 7.47 -2.23
C ARG A 129 -29.43 7.81 -0.79
N ASP A 130 -29.07 6.83 0.02
CA ASP A 130 -28.73 7.07 1.45
C ASP A 130 -27.26 7.46 1.66
N TRP A 131 -26.36 7.10 0.75
CA TRP A 131 -24.92 7.43 0.86
C TRP A 131 -24.59 8.90 0.58
N ARG A 132 -25.45 9.60 -0.19
CA ARG A 132 -25.23 11.03 -0.48
C ARG A 132 -25.74 11.98 0.59
N ARG A 133 -26.64 11.53 1.46
CA ARG A 133 -27.16 12.36 2.58
C ARG A 133 -26.26 12.35 3.80
N ASP A 134 -25.49 11.30 4.02
CA ASP A 134 -24.57 11.23 5.16
C ASP A 134 -23.32 12.12 4.97
N ARG A 135 -22.87 12.35 3.74
CA ARG A 135 -21.71 13.23 3.48
C ARG A 135 -21.99 14.73 3.79
N HIS A 136 -23.23 15.15 3.70
CA HIS A 136 -23.57 16.54 4.05
C HIS A 136 -23.83 16.77 5.54
N ARG A 137 -24.09 15.69 6.30
CA ARG A 137 -24.27 15.80 7.76
C ARG A 137 -22.95 15.78 8.53
N ASP A 138 -21.94 15.10 8.02
CA ASP A 138 -20.62 15.10 8.63
C ASP A 138 -19.86 16.43 8.44
N ARG A 139 -20.14 17.18 7.37
CA ARG A 139 -19.55 18.53 7.19
C ARG A 139 -20.00 19.55 8.22
N ASN A 140 -21.17 19.38 8.81
CA ASN A 140 -21.67 20.31 9.83
C ASN A 140 -21.31 19.87 11.26
N ARG A 141 -20.97 18.56 11.47
CA ARG A 141 -20.45 18.10 12.76
C ARG A 141 -18.95 18.35 12.91
N GLY A 142 -18.21 18.52 11.80
CA GLY A 142 -16.80 18.85 11.80
C GLY A 142 -16.50 20.28 12.24
N ARG A 143 -17.44 21.23 12.08
CA ARG A 143 -17.22 22.62 12.48
C ARG A 143 -17.32 22.87 13.99
N ASP A 144 -18.07 22.04 14.72
CA ASP A 144 -18.14 22.17 16.19
C ASP A 144 -17.08 21.37 16.94
N ARG A 145 -16.37 20.42 16.24
CA ARG A 145 -15.22 19.73 16.83
C ARG A 145 -13.90 20.48 16.68
N ASP A 146 -13.83 21.42 15.74
CA ASP A 146 -12.62 22.23 15.51
C ASP A 146 -12.47 23.40 16.53
N ARG A 147 -13.47 23.61 17.38
CA ARG A 147 -13.36 24.58 18.50
C ARG A 147 -12.81 24.01 19.80
N GLY A 148 -12.57 22.70 19.88
CA GLY A 148 -12.05 22.04 21.08
C GLY A 148 -10.68 21.38 20.97
N GLY A 149 -10.12 21.30 19.76
CA GLY A 149 -8.86 20.61 19.48
C GLY A 149 -7.64 21.55 19.47
N ARG A 150 -7.43 22.34 20.51
CA ARG A 150 -6.06 22.70 20.90
C ARG A 150 -5.42 21.41 21.33
N GLU A 151 -4.51 20.84 20.49
CA GLU A 151 -3.55 19.83 20.97
C GLU A 151 -2.99 20.39 22.29
N ARG A 152 -3.35 19.74 23.39
CA ARG A 152 -2.80 20.13 24.70
C ARG A 152 -1.32 19.88 24.60
N GLU A 153 -0.52 20.94 24.59
CA GLU A 153 0.91 20.80 24.86
C GLU A 153 1.02 19.97 26.14
N ILE A 154 1.62 18.80 26.02
CA ILE A 154 1.85 17.92 27.17
C ILE A 154 2.87 18.66 28.03
N VAL A 155 2.39 19.28 29.10
CA VAL A 155 3.27 19.95 30.09
C VAL A 155 3.97 18.83 30.86
N LEU A 156 5.27 18.69 30.62
CA LEU A 156 6.13 17.76 31.36
C LEU A 156 6.27 18.25 32.80
N SER A 157 6.04 17.37 33.75
CA SER A 157 6.42 17.61 35.16
C SER A 157 7.74 16.91 35.45
N GLU A 158 8.46 17.40 36.49
CA GLU A 158 9.76 16.83 36.91
C GLU A 158 9.68 15.34 37.29
N ASP A 159 8.48 14.86 37.64
CA ASP A 159 8.23 13.45 38.03
C ASP A 159 7.88 12.53 36.84
N ASP A 160 7.83 13.04 35.59
CA ASP A 160 7.45 12.22 34.43
C ASP A 160 8.61 11.33 34.00
N VAL A 161 8.34 10.03 33.91
CA VAL A 161 9.30 9.06 33.34
C VAL A 161 9.23 9.10 31.83
N LEU A 162 10.37 9.43 31.21
CA LEU A 162 10.52 9.49 29.76
C LEU A 162 11.18 8.20 29.24
N LEU A 163 10.58 7.59 28.22
CA LEU A 163 11.09 6.38 27.57
C LEU A 163 11.59 6.74 26.17
N PRO A 164 12.81 6.30 25.79
CA PRO A 164 13.32 6.52 24.44
C PRO A 164 12.52 5.73 23.43
N VAL A 165 12.28 6.33 22.26
CA VAL A 165 11.61 5.71 21.12
C VAL A 165 12.32 6.09 19.83
N GLY A 166 12.33 5.17 18.87
CA GLY A 166 12.84 5.43 17.52
C GLY A 166 12.07 4.62 16.48
N GLY A 167 12.02 5.15 15.26
CA GLY A 167 11.36 4.49 14.17
C GLY A 167 11.15 5.39 12.95
N LEU A 168 10.41 4.88 11.97
CA LEU A 168 10.08 5.57 10.73
C LEU A 168 8.85 6.45 10.89
N LEU A 169 8.95 7.70 10.46
CA LEU A 169 7.82 8.62 10.44
C LEU A 169 6.90 8.33 9.25
N ASP A 170 5.66 8.02 9.57
CA ASP A 170 4.57 7.87 8.61
C ASP A 170 3.57 9.00 8.79
N ILE A 171 3.48 9.89 7.80
CA ILE A 171 2.57 11.03 7.81
C ILE A 171 1.34 10.68 6.98
N LEU A 172 0.19 10.74 7.62
CA LEU A 172 -1.13 10.56 7.04
C LEU A 172 -1.82 11.94 6.91
N GLU A 173 -3.02 11.99 6.32
CA GLU A 173 -3.70 13.27 6.04
C GLU A 173 -3.87 14.18 7.29
N ASN A 174 -4.26 13.58 8.43
CA ASN A 174 -4.64 14.32 9.64
C ASN A 174 -3.79 14.00 10.87
N TYR A 175 -2.83 13.07 10.77
CA TYR A 175 -1.99 12.64 11.89
C TYR A 175 -0.71 12.02 11.39
N ALA A 176 0.27 11.91 12.26
CA ALA A 176 1.53 11.25 11.99
C ALA A 176 1.87 10.25 13.10
N PHE A 177 2.57 9.16 12.72
CA PHE A 177 3.03 8.12 13.63
C PHE A 177 4.49 7.78 13.40
N ILE A 178 5.20 7.46 14.46
CA ILE A 178 6.48 6.75 14.39
C ILE A 178 6.16 5.26 14.37
N ARG A 179 6.51 4.58 13.30
CA ARG A 179 6.44 3.13 13.15
C ARG A 179 7.62 2.51 13.88
N THR A 180 7.34 1.87 15.02
CA THR A 180 8.39 1.33 15.90
C THR A 180 8.80 -0.10 15.57
N SER A 181 7.97 -0.84 14.83
CA SER A 181 8.15 -2.25 14.53
C SER A 181 8.33 -2.54 13.02
N GLY A 182 8.94 -1.60 12.29
CA GLY A 182 9.16 -1.71 10.85
C GLY A 182 8.30 -0.76 10.02
N TYR A 183 7.71 -1.24 8.90
CA TYR A 183 7.03 -0.41 7.92
C TYR A 183 5.50 -0.44 8.02
N LEU A 184 4.95 -1.35 8.81
CA LEU A 184 3.52 -1.53 8.99
C LEU A 184 3.02 -0.97 10.32
N PRO A 185 1.73 -0.60 10.40
CA PRO A 185 1.11 -0.17 11.65
C PRO A 185 1.24 -1.21 12.76
N SER A 186 1.62 -0.76 13.96
CA SER A 186 1.78 -1.57 15.16
C SER A 186 1.02 -0.96 16.34
N PRO A 187 0.56 -1.77 17.31
CA PRO A 187 -0.02 -1.25 18.55
C PRO A 187 0.92 -0.37 19.38
N ASN A 188 2.24 -0.52 19.18
CA ASN A 188 3.28 0.23 19.88
C ASN A 188 3.71 1.50 19.15
N ASP A 189 3.04 1.86 18.05
CA ASP A 189 3.36 3.07 17.30
C ASP A 189 3.09 4.32 18.14
N VAL A 190 3.91 5.34 17.92
CA VAL A 190 3.90 6.57 18.70
C VAL A 190 3.29 7.69 17.88
N TYR A 191 2.29 8.37 18.43
CA TYR A 191 1.66 9.52 17.82
C TYR A 191 2.60 10.74 17.80
N VAL A 192 2.64 11.44 16.66
CA VAL A 192 3.40 12.68 16.48
C VAL A 192 2.43 13.79 16.13
N GLY A 193 2.40 14.85 16.93
CA GLY A 193 1.59 16.03 16.66
C GLY A 193 2.01 16.73 15.37
N LEU A 194 1.03 17.11 14.53
CA LEU A 194 1.30 17.79 13.26
C LEU A 194 2.01 19.15 13.44
N GLN A 195 1.92 19.75 14.62
CA GLN A 195 2.67 20.96 14.96
C GLN A 195 4.18 20.70 14.99
N LEU A 196 4.61 19.55 15.56
CA LEU A 196 6.01 19.12 15.54
C LEU A 196 6.48 18.84 14.13
N VAL A 197 5.65 18.17 13.32
CA VAL A 197 5.94 17.89 11.90
C VAL A 197 6.22 19.19 11.14
N ARG A 198 5.37 20.19 11.31
CA ARG A 198 5.52 21.51 10.64
C ARG A 198 6.70 22.31 11.20
N ARG A 199 6.90 22.28 12.52
CA ARG A 199 7.96 23.06 13.19
C ARG A 199 9.34 22.65 12.72
N TYR A 200 9.58 21.34 12.59
CA TYR A 200 10.89 20.76 12.23
C TYR A 200 10.99 20.34 10.76
N GLY A 201 9.95 20.61 9.93
CA GLY A 201 9.95 20.25 8.52
C GLY A 201 10.09 18.74 8.29
N LEU A 202 9.50 17.92 9.18
CA LEU A 202 9.57 16.47 9.11
C LEU A 202 8.84 15.95 7.88
N ARG A 203 9.35 14.87 7.28
CA ARG A 203 8.81 14.27 6.06
C ARG A 203 8.53 12.78 6.27
N LYS A 204 7.56 12.26 5.53
CA LYS A 204 7.31 10.80 5.48
C LYS A 204 8.59 10.06 5.12
N GLY A 205 8.91 9.00 5.87
CA GLY A 205 10.13 8.23 5.68
C GLY A 205 11.37 8.74 6.44
N ASP A 206 11.26 9.83 7.21
CA ASP A 206 12.32 10.22 8.14
C ASP A 206 12.44 9.19 9.28
N VAL A 207 13.66 8.86 9.69
CA VAL A 207 13.93 8.13 10.92
C VAL A 207 14.00 9.13 12.06
N ILE A 208 13.16 8.94 13.05
CA ILE A 208 13.05 9.83 14.20
C ILE A 208 13.45 9.09 15.45
N THR A 209 14.27 9.74 16.29
CA THR A 209 14.45 9.34 17.69
C THR A 209 13.92 10.42 18.59
N GLY A 210 13.35 10.01 19.73
CA GLY A 210 12.77 10.94 20.68
C GLY A 210 12.32 10.24 21.96
N GLN A 211 11.47 10.91 22.70
CA GLN A 211 11.00 10.41 23.98
C GLN A 211 9.49 10.50 24.10
N VAL A 212 8.90 9.46 24.68
CA VAL A 212 7.48 9.38 25.06
C VAL A 212 7.34 9.40 26.56
N ARG A 213 6.26 9.98 27.07
CA ARG A 213 5.94 9.93 28.49
C ARG A 213 5.28 8.61 28.84
N GLN A 214 5.74 7.97 29.89
CA GLN A 214 5.05 6.81 30.45
C GLN A 214 3.73 7.25 31.10
N PRO A 215 2.58 6.60 30.79
CA PRO A 215 1.31 6.91 31.46
C PRO A 215 1.41 6.71 32.97
N ARG A 216 0.86 7.64 33.75
CA ARG A 216 0.82 7.53 35.23
C ARG A 216 -0.22 6.50 35.65
N GLU A 217 -0.03 5.91 36.86
CA GLU A 217 -1.05 5.02 37.43
C GLU A 217 -2.36 5.80 37.65
N GLY A 218 -3.47 5.25 37.13
CA GLY A 218 -4.79 5.88 37.17
C GLY A 218 -5.11 6.87 36.04
N GLU A 219 -4.16 7.18 35.16
CA GLU A 219 -4.42 7.99 33.99
C GLU A 219 -5.18 7.17 32.92
N ARG A 220 -6.18 7.79 32.26
CA ARG A 220 -6.91 7.14 31.17
C ARG A 220 -5.93 6.83 30.02
N ARG A 221 -5.68 5.54 29.77
CA ARG A 221 -4.78 5.12 28.71
C ARG A 221 -5.32 5.60 27.37
N GLU A 222 -4.58 6.47 26.71
CA GLU A 222 -4.80 6.78 25.30
C GLU A 222 -4.39 5.57 24.45
N LYS A 223 -4.98 5.45 23.26
CA LYS A 223 -4.71 4.31 22.37
C LYS A 223 -3.25 4.24 21.95
N PHE A 224 -2.59 5.39 21.81
CA PHE A 224 -1.18 5.53 21.44
C PHE A 224 -0.49 6.54 22.36
N ASN A 225 0.76 6.27 22.68
CA ASN A 225 1.59 7.25 23.39
C ASN A 225 1.95 8.40 22.43
N ALA A 226 2.04 9.62 22.92
CA ALA A 226 2.44 10.77 22.14
C ALA A 226 3.94 11.07 22.30
N LEU A 227 4.60 11.47 21.21
CA LEU A 227 5.96 11.98 21.22
C LEU A 227 5.99 13.32 21.97
N VAL A 228 6.80 13.40 23.01
CA VAL A 228 6.92 14.58 23.85
C VAL A 228 8.17 15.38 23.50
N ARG A 229 9.26 14.71 23.20
CA ARG A 229 10.53 15.32 22.82
C ARG A 229 11.11 14.64 21.58
N LEU A 230 11.57 15.45 20.64
CA LEU A 230 12.28 15.02 19.44
C LEU A 230 13.78 15.18 19.70
N ASP A 231 14.53 14.08 19.60
CA ASP A 231 15.97 14.08 19.85
C ASP A 231 16.76 14.19 18.54
N THR A 232 16.49 13.33 17.55
CA THR A 232 17.16 13.40 16.24
C THR A 232 16.20 13.12 15.06
N VAL A 233 16.57 13.61 13.89
CA VAL A 233 15.93 13.32 12.59
C VAL A 233 16.99 12.78 11.65
N ASN A 234 16.88 11.53 11.23
CA ASN A 234 17.89 10.84 10.39
C ASN A 234 19.31 10.91 10.98
N GLY A 235 19.43 10.89 12.31
CA GLY A 235 20.71 10.93 13.01
C GLY A 235 21.33 12.32 13.20
N VAL A 236 20.68 13.39 12.71
CA VAL A 236 21.12 14.79 12.92
C VAL A 236 20.16 15.54 13.84
N GLU A 237 20.57 16.68 14.34
CA GLU A 237 19.71 17.56 15.14
C GLU A 237 18.48 18.03 14.36
N PRO A 238 17.29 18.16 14.99
CA PRO A 238 16.06 18.50 14.32
C PRO A 238 16.10 19.85 13.56
N GLU A 239 16.81 20.83 14.09
CA GLU A 239 16.96 22.14 13.47
C GLU A 239 17.75 22.07 12.16
N ALA A 240 18.84 21.30 12.13
CA ALA A 240 19.68 21.11 10.95
C ALA A 240 18.92 20.32 9.85
N SER A 241 17.98 19.50 10.23
CA SER A 241 17.14 18.73 9.30
C SER A 241 16.13 19.58 8.51
N LYS A 242 15.83 20.81 8.95
CA LYS A 242 14.82 21.68 8.35
C LYS A 242 15.23 22.23 6.99
N ASP A 243 16.50 22.52 6.80
CA ASP A 243 17.02 23.19 5.60
C ASP A 243 17.36 22.21 4.46
N ARG A 244 17.02 20.92 4.60
CA ARG A 244 17.21 19.90 3.56
C ARG A 244 16.45 20.24 2.28
N VAL A 245 17.13 20.12 1.14
CA VAL A 245 16.48 20.22 -0.17
C VAL A 245 15.52 19.05 -0.37
N GLU A 246 14.33 19.34 -0.87
CA GLU A 246 13.36 18.30 -1.19
C GLU A 246 13.80 17.47 -2.39
N PHE A 247 13.58 16.15 -2.35
CA PHE A 247 13.90 15.23 -3.44
C PHE A 247 13.35 15.68 -4.80
N SER A 248 12.18 16.29 -4.82
CA SER A 248 11.54 16.81 -6.03
C SER A 248 12.27 17.99 -6.68
N LYS A 249 13.10 18.69 -5.92
CA LYS A 249 13.86 19.88 -6.36
C LYS A 249 15.28 19.53 -6.79
N LEU A 250 15.73 18.29 -6.55
CA LEU A 250 17.05 17.82 -6.95
C LEU A 250 17.12 17.63 -8.46
N VAL A 251 18.23 18.02 -9.09
CA VAL A 251 18.43 17.97 -10.55
C VAL A 251 18.76 16.54 -10.98
N PRO A 252 17.92 15.89 -11.83
CA PRO A 252 18.15 14.52 -12.26
C PRO A 252 19.15 14.44 -13.43
N LEU A 253 20.08 13.52 -13.34
CA LEU A 253 21.01 13.17 -14.39
C LEU A 253 20.83 11.72 -14.86
N TYR A 254 21.41 11.39 -16.02
CA TYR A 254 21.60 9.99 -16.42
C TYR A 254 22.58 9.30 -15.46
N PRO A 255 22.49 7.97 -15.30
CA PRO A 255 23.52 7.20 -14.61
C PRO A 255 24.89 7.44 -15.23
N GLN A 256 25.87 7.81 -14.41
CA GLN A 256 27.23 8.10 -14.86
C GLN A 256 28.26 7.15 -14.23
N GLU A 257 28.01 6.71 -13.01
CA GLU A 257 28.83 5.79 -12.26
C GLU A 257 28.23 4.39 -12.30
N ARG A 258 29.03 3.41 -12.74
CA ARG A 258 28.61 2.02 -12.88
C ARG A 258 28.63 1.31 -11.53
N LEU A 259 27.57 0.58 -11.23
CA LEU A 259 27.52 -0.41 -10.17
C LEU A 259 28.05 -1.74 -10.73
N ARG A 260 29.33 -2.02 -10.53
CA ARG A 260 29.92 -3.30 -10.99
C ARG A 260 29.37 -4.46 -10.17
N LEU A 261 28.87 -5.49 -10.86
CA LEU A 261 28.29 -6.68 -10.24
C LEU A 261 29.27 -7.87 -10.25
N GLU A 262 30.26 -7.89 -11.08
CA GLU A 262 31.26 -8.95 -11.10
C GLU A 262 32.05 -8.97 -9.80
N THR A 263 31.98 -10.11 -9.07
CA THR A 263 32.76 -10.32 -7.83
C THR A 263 33.82 -11.36 -7.99
N GLN A 264 33.49 -12.54 -8.52
CA GLN A 264 34.41 -13.64 -8.75
C GLN A 264 34.27 -14.18 -10.18
N PRO A 265 35.38 -14.68 -10.81
CA PRO A 265 35.33 -15.16 -12.19
C PRO A 265 34.37 -16.32 -12.46
N ASN A 266 34.07 -17.11 -11.44
CA ASN A 266 33.17 -18.26 -11.52
C ASN A 266 31.70 -17.92 -11.37
N ILE A 267 31.35 -16.69 -10.95
CA ILE A 267 29.96 -16.23 -10.80
C ILE A 267 29.49 -15.65 -12.14
N LEU A 268 28.96 -16.51 -13.01
CA LEU A 268 28.57 -16.13 -14.37
C LEU A 268 27.39 -15.16 -14.39
N THR A 269 26.46 -15.25 -13.44
CA THR A 269 25.24 -14.43 -13.43
C THR A 269 25.57 -12.94 -13.43
N THR A 270 26.39 -12.49 -12.52
CA THR A 270 26.75 -11.07 -12.37
C THR A 270 27.65 -10.59 -13.52
N ARG A 271 28.54 -11.46 -14.04
CA ARG A 271 29.37 -11.13 -15.21
C ARG A 271 28.54 -10.94 -16.48
N VAL A 272 27.57 -11.82 -16.73
CA VAL A 272 26.67 -11.71 -17.89
C VAL A 272 25.87 -10.40 -17.81
N ILE A 273 25.33 -10.07 -16.63
CA ILE A 273 24.56 -8.82 -16.45
C ILE A 273 25.46 -7.61 -16.71
N ASP A 274 26.67 -7.59 -16.19
CA ASP A 274 27.61 -6.50 -16.39
C ASP A 274 27.95 -6.24 -17.87
N LEU A 275 28.02 -7.30 -18.69
CA LEU A 275 28.31 -7.18 -20.10
C LEU A 275 27.10 -6.73 -20.93
N ILE A 276 25.90 -7.24 -20.63
CA ILE A 276 24.74 -7.12 -21.51
C ILE A 276 23.84 -5.96 -21.08
N SER A 277 23.68 -5.77 -19.76
CA SER A 277 22.79 -4.78 -19.19
C SER A 277 23.48 -4.08 -18.01
N PRO A 278 24.52 -3.29 -18.25
CA PRO A 278 25.26 -2.61 -17.20
C PRO A 278 24.33 -1.70 -16.40
N ILE A 279 24.50 -1.71 -15.08
CA ILE A 279 23.69 -0.95 -14.14
C ILE A 279 24.50 0.22 -13.62
N GLY A 280 23.96 1.42 -13.67
CA GLY A 280 24.57 2.62 -13.10
C GLY A 280 23.80 3.14 -11.88
N LYS A 281 24.48 3.93 -11.06
CA LYS A 281 23.85 4.67 -9.95
C LYS A 281 22.77 5.61 -10.52
N GLY A 282 21.52 5.46 -10.06
CA GLY A 282 20.37 6.17 -10.60
C GLY A 282 19.58 5.41 -11.68
N GLN A 283 19.90 4.15 -11.96
CA GLN A 283 19.24 3.33 -12.98
C GLN A 283 17.80 3.02 -12.64
N ARG A 284 16.92 3.01 -13.65
CA ARG A 284 15.55 2.46 -13.59
C ARG A 284 15.54 1.17 -14.40
N GLY A 285 15.83 0.03 -13.75
CA GLY A 285 15.96 -1.25 -14.42
C GLY A 285 14.74 -2.15 -14.21
N LEU A 286 14.30 -2.80 -15.28
CA LEU A 286 13.33 -3.87 -15.25
C LEU A 286 14.01 -5.22 -15.43
N ILE A 287 13.77 -6.15 -14.50
CA ILE A 287 14.15 -7.55 -14.63
C ILE A 287 12.90 -8.31 -15.07
N VAL A 288 12.77 -8.53 -16.36
CA VAL A 288 11.60 -9.16 -16.98
C VAL A 288 11.72 -10.66 -16.87
N SER A 289 10.83 -11.27 -16.12
CA SER A 289 10.94 -12.70 -15.80
C SER A 289 9.63 -13.45 -16.05
N PRO A 290 9.64 -14.46 -16.91
CA PRO A 290 8.57 -15.45 -16.90
C PRO A 290 8.65 -16.31 -15.62
N PRO A 291 7.54 -16.98 -15.23
CA PRO A 291 7.53 -17.87 -14.07
C PRO A 291 8.61 -18.97 -14.17
N LYS A 292 9.32 -19.21 -13.05
CA LYS A 292 10.36 -20.25 -12.92
C LYS A 292 11.65 -19.98 -13.72
N ALA A 293 11.90 -18.78 -14.20
CA ALA A 293 13.12 -18.43 -14.94
C ALA A 293 14.35 -18.08 -14.04
N GLY A 294 14.23 -18.18 -12.72
CA GLY A 294 15.34 -17.92 -11.80
C GLY A 294 15.42 -16.48 -11.29
N LYS A 295 14.28 -15.76 -11.28
CA LYS A 295 14.15 -14.37 -10.80
C LYS A 295 14.85 -14.14 -9.45
N THR A 296 14.54 -14.95 -8.44
CA THR A 296 15.06 -14.80 -7.07
C THR A 296 16.59 -14.99 -7.02
N MET A 297 17.13 -15.94 -7.80
CA MET A 297 18.57 -16.16 -7.89
C MET A 297 19.29 -14.94 -8.48
N VAL A 298 18.73 -14.32 -9.51
CA VAL A 298 19.27 -13.10 -10.13
C VAL A 298 19.26 -11.94 -9.13
N LEU A 299 18.13 -11.72 -8.42
CA LEU A 299 18.04 -10.66 -7.41
C LEU A 299 19.03 -10.86 -6.26
N GLN A 300 19.15 -12.06 -5.72
CA GLN A 300 20.13 -12.39 -4.69
C GLN A 300 21.57 -12.17 -5.16
N SER A 301 21.86 -12.55 -6.40
CA SER A 301 23.20 -12.34 -7.01
C SER A 301 23.52 -10.85 -7.14
N ILE A 302 22.57 -10.03 -7.60
CA ILE A 302 22.72 -8.58 -7.70
C ILE A 302 22.89 -7.96 -6.29
N ALA A 303 22.04 -8.34 -5.33
CA ALA A 303 22.12 -7.83 -3.96
C ALA A 303 23.49 -8.11 -3.31
N ASN A 304 23.97 -9.35 -3.43
CA ASN A 304 25.26 -9.75 -2.87
C ASN A 304 26.43 -9.07 -3.60
N ALA A 305 26.33 -8.85 -4.90
CA ALA A 305 27.35 -8.13 -5.66
C ALA A 305 27.44 -6.66 -5.23
N ILE A 306 26.30 -5.98 -5.07
CA ILE A 306 26.25 -4.58 -4.61
C ILE A 306 26.85 -4.45 -3.22
N THR A 307 26.48 -5.31 -2.28
CA THR A 307 27.02 -5.25 -0.91
C THR A 307 28.51 -5.58 -0.83
N THR A 308 29.04 -6.32 -1.81
CA THR A 308 30.46 -6.67 -1.87
C THR A 308 31.29 -5.57 -2.53
N ASN A 309 30.83 -5.05 -3.67
CA ASN A 309 31.60 -4.11 -4.49
C ASN A 309 31.33 -2.64 -4.14
N ASN A 310 30.11 -2.33 -3.64
CA ASN A 310 29.66 -0.97 -3.33
C ASN A 310 29.10 -0.92 -1.90
N PRO A 311 29.93 -1.15 -0.86
CA PRO A 311 29.50 -1.16 0.54
C PRO A 311 29.00 0.21 1.03
N GLU A 312 29.32 1.28 0.33
CA GLU A 312 28.81 2.64 0.58
C GLU A 312 27.33 2.80 0.23
N CYS A 313 26.80 1.96 -0.69
CA CYS A 313 25.42 2.02 -1.12
C CYS A 313 24.49 1.44 -0.05
N HIS A 314 23.41 2.16 0.26
CA HIS A 314 22.34 1.64 1.10
C HIS A 314 21.43 0.72 0.28
N LEU A 315 21.47 -0.58 0.57
CA LEU A 315 20.68 -1.57 -0.15
C LEU A 315 19.35 -1.83 0.59
N MET A 316 18.25 -1.62 -0.11
CA MET A 316 16.88 -1.93 0.34
C MET A 316 16.27 -2.99 -0.57
N VAL A 317 15.71 -4.05 0.00
CA VAL A 317 14.98 -5.10 -0.73
C VAL A 317 13.52 -5.05 -0.33
N VAL A 318 12.65 -4.69 -1.26
CA VAL A 318 11.21 -4.53 -1.04
C VAL A 318 10.47 -5.71 -1.68
N LEU A 319 9.90 -6.57 -0.83
CA LEU A 319 9.19 -7.77 -1.22
C LEU A 319 7.69 -7.57 -1.03
N VAL A 320 6.93 -7.61 -2.11
CA VAL A 320 5.49 -7.34 -2.13
C VAL A 320 4.74 -8.60 -2.56
N ASP A 321 3.80 -9.04 -1.72
CA ASP A 321 2.97 -10.23 -2.00
C ASP A 321 3.83 -11.49 -2.22
N GLU A 322 5.00 -11.57 -1.55
CA GLU A 322 5.89 -12.73 -1.62
C GLU A 322 5.60 -13.75 -0.52
N ARG A 323 6.17 -14.94 -0.68
CA ARG A 323 6.01 -16.04 0.27
C ARG A 323 6.85 -15.82 1.51
N PRO A 324 6.37 -16.18 2.71
CA PRO A 324 7.14 -16.06 3.95
C PRO A 324 8.50 -16.75 3.93
N GLU A 325 8.59 -17.92 3.29
CA GLU A 325 9.84 -18.65 3.14
C GLU A 325 10.86 -17.92 2.23
N GLU A 326 10.39 -17.26 1.14
CA GLU A 326 11.24 -16.46 0.26
C GLU A 326 11.74 -15.19 0.96
N VAL A 327 10.88 -14.58 1.80
CA VAL A 327 11.27 -13.45 2.65
C VAL A 327 12.38 -13.85 3.63
N THR A 328 12.21 -14.98 4.31
CA THR A 328 13.20 -15.48 5.27
C THR A 328 14.53 -15.81 4.59
N ASP A 329 14.48 -16.41 3.40
CA ASP A 329 15.68 -16.72 2.62
C ASP A 329 16.42 -15.44 2.21
N MET A 330 15.71 -14.43 1.74
CA MET A 330 16.28 -13.13 1.40
C MET A 330 16.91 -12.44 2.61
N GLN A 331 16.25 -12.44 3.77
CA GLN A 331 16.78 -11.88 5.01
C GLN A 331 18.07 -12.54 5.50
N ARG A 332 18.24 -13.84 5.21
CA ARG A 332 19.43 -14.61 5.59
C ARG A 332 20.57 -14.48 4.59
N SER A 333 20.24 -14.31 3.31
CA SER A 333 21.23 -14.32 2.21
C SER A 333 21.75 -12.92 1.85
N VAL A 334 21.02 -11.86 2.17
CA VAL A 334 21.36 -10.49 1.76
C VAL A 334 21.69 -9.61 2.97
N LYS A 335 22.82 -8.91 2.90
CA LYS A 335 23.18 -7.87 3.87
C LYS A 335 22.61 -6.54 3.42
N GLY A 336 21.35 -6.27 3.77
CA GLY A 336 20.62 -5.06 3.41
C GLY A 336 19.36 -4.93 4.24
N GLU A 337 18.65 -3.84 4.06
CA GLU A 337 17.35 -3.62 4.70
C GLU A 337 16.26 -4.38 3.92
N VAL A 338 15.76 -5.49 4.48
CA VAL A 338 14.70 -6.30 3.84
C VAL A 338 13.35 -5.90 4.40
N ILE A 339 12.51 -5.38 3.53
CA ILE A 339 11.18 -4.83 3.80
C ILE A 339 10.17 -5.74 3.10
N ALA A 340 9.26 -6.34 3.83
CA ALA A 340 8.37 -7.33 3.26
C ALA A 340 6.92 -7.16 3.68
N SER A 341 6.02 -7.43 2.74
CA SER A 341 4.59 -7.63 2.98
C SER A 341 4.18 -8.94 2.30
N THR A 342 3.96 -9.98 3.09
CA THR A 342 3.68 -11.35 2.61
C THR A 342 2.27 -11.50 2.08
N PHE A 343 2.02 -12.51 1.24
CA PHE A 343 0.77 -12.72 0.51
C PHE A 343 -0.49 -12.89 1.40
N ASP A 344 -0.31 -13.19 2.67
CA ASP A 344 -1.40 -13.32 3.66
C ASP A 344 -1.95 -11.97 4.16
N ARG A 345 -1.33 -10.86 3.75
CA ARG A 345 -1.75 -9.49 4.11
C ARG A 345 -2.71 -8.90 3.08
N PRO A 346 -3.53 -7.92 3.50
CA PRO A 346 -4.40 -7.18 2.57
C PRO A 346 -3.59 -6.30 1.61
N ALA A 347 -4.20 -5.93 0.47
CA ALA A 347 -3.57 -5.11 -0.56
C ALA A 347 -3.13 -3.72 -0.05
N ASP A 348 -3.87 -3.14 0.89
CA ASP A 348 -3.53 -1.85 1.52
C ASP A 348 -2.19 -1.91 2.27
N ASP A 349 -1.86 -3.06 2.89
CA ASP A 349 -0.57 -3.24 3.56
C ASP A 349 0.57 -3.28 2.54
N HIS A 350 0.39 -3.92 1.38
CA HIS A 350 1.38 -3.95 0.30
C HIS A 350 1.70 -2.56 -0.23
N THR A 351 0.67 -1.75 -0.47
CA THR A 351 0.84 -0.38 -0.97
C THR A 351 1.48 0.51 0.08
N SER A 352 1.05 0.41 1.35
CA SER A 352 1.58 1.22 2.45
C SER A 352 3.06 0.96 2.71
N VAL A 353 3.48 -0.33 2.69
CA VAL A 353 4.89 -0.73 2.84
C VAL A 353 5.73 -0.17 1.71
N ALA A 354 5.28 -0.31 0.46
CA ALA A 354 6.01 0.19 -0.70
C ALA A 354 6.13 1.72 -0.68
N GLU A 355 5.05 2.44 -0.31
CA GLU A 355 5.07 3.90 -0.19
C GLU A 355 6.05 4.38 0.88
N LEU A 356 6.03 3.75 2.05
CA LEU A 356 6.94 4.16 3.13
C LEU A 356 8.39 3.81 2.78
N ALA A 357 8.64 2.68 2.10
CA ALA A 357 9.98 2.27 1.66
C ALA A 357 10.58 3.27 0.65
N ILE A 358 9.82 3.67 -0.37
CA ILE A 358 10.33 4.64 -1.35
C ILE A 358 10.52 6.04 -0.74
N GLU A 359 9.67 6.46 0.19
CA GLU A 359 9.87 7.72 0.88
C GLU A 359 11.11 7.66 1.80
N ARG A 360 11.37 6.52 2.46
CA ARG A 360 12.62 6.30 3.21
C ARG A 360 13.84 6.39 2.29
N ALA A 361 13.81 5.74 1.12
CA ALA A 361 14.88 5.82 0.13
C ALA A 361 15.17 7.26 -0.30
N LYS A 362 14.11 8.05 -0.58
CA LYS A 362 14.27 9.47 -0.92
C LYS A 362 14.90 10.29 0.21
N ARG A 363 14.57 10.01 1.47
CA ARG A 363 15.19 10.71 2.63
C ARG A 363 16.69 10.44 2.71
N LEU A 364 17.10 9.21 2.42
CA LEU A 364 18.52 8.88 2.37
C LEU A 364 19.26 9.61 1.22
N VAL A 365 18.64 9.70 0.04
CA VAL A 365 19.20 10.44 -1.10
C VAL A 365 19.28 11.95 -0.82
N GLU A 366 18.30 12.53 -0.13
CA GLU A 366 18.35 13.93 0.33
C GLU A 366 19.53 14.22 1.28
N LEU A 367 20.07 13.17 1.93
CA LEU A 367 21.27 13.25 2.76
C LEU A 367 22.58 13.00 1.99
N GLY A 368 22.47 12.78 0.67
CA GLY A 368 23.64 12.53 -0.19
C GLY A 368 24.05 11.07 -0.30
N HIS A 369 23.23 10.12 0.17
CA HIS A 369 23.54 8.69 0.07
C HIS A 369 23.17 8.11 -1.29
N ASP A 370 23.95 7.13 -1.73
CA ASP A 370 23.57 6.24 -2.84
C ASP A 370 22.68 5.12 -2.31
N VAL A 371 21.47 5.03 -2.87
CA VAL A 371 20.47 4.05 -2.46
C VAL A 371 20.12 3.13 -3.61
N VAL A 372 20.14 1.83 -3.36
CA VAL A 372 19.68 0.81 -4.31
C VAL A 372 18.46 0.11 -3.75
N VAL A 373 17.35 0.16 -4.49
CA VAL A 373 16.10 -0.52 -4.16
C VAL A 373 15.89 -1.68 -5.12
N LEU A 374 15.83 -2.89 -4.61
CA LEU A 374 15.42 -4.09 -5.34
C LEU A 374 13.95 -4.35 -5.02
N LEU A 375 13.06 -4.21 -6.00
CA LEU A 375 11.62 -4.43 -5.84
C LEU A 375 11.19 -5.77 -6.43
N ASP A 376 10.65 -6.63 -5.62
CA ASP A 376 10.05 -7.90 -6.07
C ASP A 376 8.59 -8.00 -5.62
N SER A 377 7.60 -7.77 -6.47
CA SER A 377 7.66 -7.37 -7.88
C SER A 377 6.77 -6.16 -8.17
N ILE A 378 7.11 -5.40 -9.22
CA ILE A 378 6.29 -4.27 -9.67
C ILE A 378 4.94 -4.72 -10.20
N THR A 379 4.84 -5.92 -10.78
CA THR A 379 3.58 -6.51 -11.23
C THR A 379 2.62 -6.74 -10.08
N ARG A 380 3.12 -7.31 -8.97
CA ARG A 380 2.31 -7.54 -7.77
C ARG A 380 1.95 -6.24 -7.07
N LEU A 381 2.87 -5.28 -7.05
CA LEU A 381 2.59 -3.94 -6.54
C LEU A 381 1.48 -3.26 -7.36
N GLY A 382 1.52 -3.35 -8.69
CA GLY A 382 0.47 -2.84 -9.57
C GLY A 382 -0.89 -3.51 -9.32
N ARG A 383 -0.91 -4.82 -9.08
CA ARG A 383 -2.12 -5.56 -8.69
C ARG A 383 -2.66 -5.09 -7.33
N ALA A 384 -1.79 -4.87 -6.36
CA ALA A 384 -2.18 -4.38 -5.03
C ALA A 384 -2.83 -2.99 -5.12
N TYR A 385 -2.25 -2.08 -5.90
CA TYR A 385 -2.86 -0.77 -6.14
C TYR A 385 -4.19 -0.85 -6.88
N ASN A 386 -4.36 -1.80 -7.81
CA ASN A 386 -5.62 -1.98 -8.51
C ASN A 386 -6.76 -2.43 -7.60
N ILE A 387 -6.43 -3.10 -6.49
CA ILE A 387 -7.39 -3.54 -5.47
C ILE A 387 -7.62 -2.44 -4.42
N ALA A 388 -6.55 -1.77 -3.97
CA ALA A 388 -6.57 -0.81 -2.88
C ALA A 388 -7.04 0.59 -3.31
N ALA A 389 -6.74 1.01 -4.55
CA ALA A 389 -7.08 2.35 -5.02
C ALA A 389 -8.58 2.52 -5.25
N PRO A 390 -9.15 3.70 -4.94
CA PRO A 390 -10.52 4.01 -5.30
C PRO A 390 -10.73 3.93 -6.82
N ALA A 391 -11.77 3.24 -7.26
CA ALA A 391 -12.06 3.08 -8.69
C ALA A 391 -12.31 4.45 -9.36
N SER A 392 -11.53 4.77 -10.40
CA SER A 392 -11.72 5.98 -11.21
C SER A 392 -12.81 5.81 -12.28
N GLY A 393 -13.21 4.57 -12.56
CA GLY A 393 -14.15 4.20 -13.62
C GLY A 393 -13.54 4.13 -15.00
N ARG A 394 -12.23 4.40 -15.16
CA ARG A 394 -11.50 4.26 -16.44
C ARG A 394 -10.74 2.95 -16.46
N ILE A 395 -11.45 1.90 -16.82
CA ILE A 395 -10.88 0.55 -16.83
C ILE A 395 -10.21 0.28 -18.18
N LEU A 396 -8.93 -0.07 -18.13
CA LEU A 396 -8.13 -0.53 -19.26
C LEU A 396 -8.41 -2.01 -19.55
N SER A 397 -7.88 -2.53 -20.67
CA SER A 397 -7.90 -3.96 -20.95
C SER A 397 -7.31 -4.75 -19.78
N GLY A 398 -7.83 -5.96 -19.50
CA GLY A 398 -7.38 -6.77 -18.37
C GLY A 398 -7.94 -6.35 -17.00
N GLY A 399 -8.87 -5.38 -16.92
CA GLY A 399 -9.51 -4.98 -15.67
C GLY A 399 -8.65 -4.09 -14.78
N VAL A 400 -7.69 -3.38 -15.36
CA VAL A 400 -6.82 -2.43 -14.62
C VAL A 400 -7.44 -1.04 -14.64
N ASP A 401 -7.62 -0.45 -13.47
CA ASP A 401 -8.00 0.97 -13.38
C ASP A 401 -6.79 1.86 -13.74
N SER A 402 -6.98 2.82 -14.64
CA SER A 402 -5.90 3.71 -15.09
C SER A 402 -5.28 4.53 -13.94
N ALA A 403 -6.05 4.87 -12.91
CA ALA A 403 -5.56 5.59 -11.74
C ALA A 403 -4.66 4.71 -10.85
N ALA A 404 -4.86 3.41 -10.85
CA ALA A 404 -4.08 2.46 -10.06
C ALA A 404 -2.64 2.28 -10.56
N LEU A 405 -2.35 2.63 -11.82
CA LEU A 405 -1.01 2.54 -12.41
C LEU A 405 -0.11 3.73 -12.03
N TYR A 406 -0.70 4.86 -11.65
CA TYR A 406 0.07 6.07 -11.33
C TYR A 406 0.98 5.93 -10.10
N PRO A 407 0.54 5.43 -8.93
CA PRO A 407 1.41 5.31 -7.76
C PRO A 407 2.63 4.40 -7.98
N PRO A 408 2.51 3.17 -8.52
CA PRO A 408 3.67 2.33 -8.78
C PRO A 408 4.57 2.93 -9.88
N LYS A 409 4.02 3.69 -10.84
CA LYS A 409 4.83 4.43 -11.82
C LYS A 409 5.62 5.56 -11.15
N LYS A 410 5.01 6.27 -10.19
CA LYS A 410 5.68 7.27 -9.35
C LYS A 410 6.79 6.65 -8.49
N PHE A 411 6.57 5.45 -7.96
CA PHE A 411 7.58 4.68 -7.25
C PHE A 411 8.78 4.40 -8.15
N PHE A 412 8.56 3.72 -9.28
CA PHE A 412 9.63 3.32 -10.20
C PHE A 412 10.31 4.53 -10.86
N GLY A 413 9.53 5.55 -11.22
CA GLY A 413 10.01 6.79 -11.81
C GLY A 413 10.81 7.70 -10.86
N ALA A 414 10.87 7.38 -9.57
CA ALA A 414 11.70 8.10 -8.61
C ALA A 414 13.21 7.88 -8.84
N ALA A 415 13.60 6.74 -9.44
CA ALA A 415 15.00 6.42 -9.69
C ALA A 415 15.67 7.46 -10.58
N ARG A 416 16.78 8.01 -10.12
CA ARG A 416 17.61 9.01 -10.81
C ARG A 416 18.96 9.16 -10.16
N ASN A 417 19.96 9.54 -10.93
CA ASN A 417 21.20 10.10 -10.42
C ASN A 417 20.99 11.60 -10.15
N ILE A 418 21.61 12.17 -9.14
CA ILE A 418 21.44 13.56 -8.72
C ILE A 418 22.73 14.32 -8.96
N GLU A 419 22.62 15.50 -9.54
CA GLU A 419 23.75 16.42 -9.71
C GLU A 419 24.27 16.87 -8.34
N ASP A 420 25.57 16.70 -8.11
CA ASP A 420 26.27 17.04 -6.86
C ASP A 420 25.64 16.40 -5.59
N GLY A 421 25.02 15.22 -5.73
CA GLY A 421 24.31 14.53 -4.66
C GLY A 421 24.45 13.02 -4.74
N GLY A 422 23.62 12.32 -3.96
CA GLY A 422 23.50 10.87 -4.01
C GLY A 422 22.71 10.36 -5.22
N SER A 423 22.37 9.10 -5.22
CA SER A 423 21.58 8.48 -6.29
C SER A 423 20.48 7.56 -5.76
N LEU A 424 19.41 7.42 -6.53
CA LEU A 424 18.39 6.41 -6.29
C LEU A 424 18.32 5.46 -7.48
N THR A 425 18.78 4.24 -7.28
CA THR A 425 18.71 3.15 -8.26
C THR A 425 17.52 2.24 -7.90
N ILE A 426 16.67 1.91 -8.86
CA ILE A 426 15.56 0.97 -8.65
C ILE A 426 15.64 -0.13 -9.70
N LEU A 427 15.78 -1.37 -9.23
CA LEU A 427 15.70 -2.57 -10.06
C LEU A 427 14.45 -3.34 -9.65
N ALA A 428 13.45 -3.35 -10.53
CA ALA A 428 12.16 -3.97 -10.27
C ALA A 428 11.96 -5.22 -11.12
N THR A 429 11.51 -6.30 -10.50
CA THR A 429 11.10 -7.49 -11.28
C THR A 429 9.71 -7.27 -11.86
N ALA A 430 9.54 -7.62 -13.13
CA ALA A 430 8.27 -7.64 -13.83
C ALA A 430 7.93 -9.07 -14.25
N LEU A 431 6.74 -9.53 -13.89
CA LEU A 431 6.27 -10.87 -14.26
C LEU A 431 5.59 -10.82 -15.63
N VAL A 432 6.04 -11.66 -16.54
CA VAL A 432 5.49 -11.81 -17.91
C VAL A 432 5.09 -13.25 -18.17
N GLU A 433 4.34 -13.50 -19.24
CA GLU A 433 3.90 -14.87 -19.62
C GLU A 433 3.12 -15.59 -18.52
N THR A 434 2.40 -14.85 -17.68
CA THR A 434 1.56 -15.39 -16.61
C THR A 434 0.20 -15.85 -17.10
N GLY A 435 -0.15 -15.56 -18.37
CA GLY A 435 -1.50 -15.75 -18.92
C GLY A 435 -2.53 -14.72 -18.45
N SER A 436 -2.12 -13.71 -17.69
CA SER A 436 -2.98 -12.65 -17.19
C SER A 436 -2.85 -11.38 -18.04
N LYS A 437 -3.96 -10.96 -18.66
CA LYS A 437 -4.01 -9.70 -19.40
C LYS A 437 -3.74 -8.46 -18.52
N MET A 438 -4.04 -8.56 -17.24
CA MET A 438 -3.70 -7.52 -16.26
C MET A 438 -2.19 -7.32 -16.18
N ASP A 439 -1.43 -8.40 -16.10
CA ASP A 439 0.04 -8.33 -16.00
C ASP A 439 0.67 -7.76 -17.27
N GLU A 440 0.12 -8.10 -18.45
CA GLU A 440 0.56 -7.55 -19.72
C GLU A 440 0.37 -6.03 -19.75
N VAL A 441 -0.79 -5.52 -19.34
CA VAL A 441 -1.05 -4.08 -19.25
C VAL A 441 -0.13 -3.39 -18.27
N ILE A 442 0.07 -3.97 -17.08
CA ILE A 442 1.00 -3.45 -16.07
C ILE A 442 2.42 -3.41 -16.65
N PHE A 443 2.88 -4.49 -17.27
CA PHE A 443 4.22 -4.54 -17.87
C PHE A 443 4.44 -3.48 -18.95
N GLU A 444 3.52 -3.35 -19.92
CA GLU A 444 3.62 -2.37 -20.99
C GLU A 444 3.69 -0.92 -20.47
N GLU A 445 2.98 -0.62 -19.37
CA GLU A 445 3.02 0.71 -18.74
C GLU A 445 4.39 1.03 -18.13
N PHE A 446 5.10 0.03 -17.59
CA PHE A 446 6.42 0.23 -16.99
C PHE A 446 7.58 0.13 -17.97
N LYS A 447 7.45 -0.65 -19.05
CA LYS A 447 8.45 -0.81 -20.11
C LYS A 447 8.92 0.54 -20.66
N GLY A 448 7.98 1.46 -20.91
CA GLY A 448 8.28 2.82 -21.38
C GLY A 448 8.95 3.73 -20.34
N THR A 449 8.91 3.38 -19.06
CA THR A 449 9.48 4.18 -17.96
C THR A 449 10.92 3.78 -17.63
N GLY A 450 11.29 2.53 -17.87
CA GLY A 450 12.63 2.01 -17.63
C GLY A 450 13.67 2.54 -18.60
N ASN A 451 14.92 2.52 -18.18
CA ASN A 451 16.09 2.81 -19.01
C ASN A 451 17.11 1.65 -19.03
N MET A 452 16.75 0.50 -18.50
CA MET A 452 17.49 -0.76 -18.54
C MET A 452 16.49 -1.92 -18.50
N GLU A 453 16.71 -2.93 -19.28
CA GLU A 453 15.92 -4.16 -19.30
C GLU A 453 16.84 -5.38 -19.28
N LEU A 454 16.63 -6.25 -18.29
CA LEU A 454 17.26 -7.58 -18.23
C LEU A 454 16.16 -8.61 -18.40
N LYS A 455 16.10 -9.25 -19.54
CA LYS A 455 15.08 -10.25 -19.86
C LYS A 455 15.56 -11.65 -19.59
N LEU A 456 14.77 -12.42 -18.85
CA LEU A 456 14.97 -13.84 -18.65
C LEU A 456 14.10 -14.64 -19.63
N ASP A 457 14.66 -15.74 -20.16
CA ASP A 457 13.96 -16.63 -21.09
C ASP A 457 13.65 -17.99 -20.43
N ARG A 458 12.38 -18.37 -20.46
CA ARG A 458 11.90 -19.67 -19.97
C ARG A 458 12.54 -20.86 -20.69
N LYS A 459 12.86 -20.73 -21.98
CA LYS A 459 13.46 -21.82 -22.77
C LYS A 459 14.84 -22.24 -22.24
N PHE A 460 15.64 -21.26 -21.78
CA PHE A 460 16.92 -21.56 -21.13
C PHE A 460 16.73 -22.19 -19.76
N ALA A 461 15.80 -21.67 -18.97
CA ALA A 461 15.47 -22.22 -17.66
C ALA A 461 14.94 -23.67 -17.73
N ASP A 462 14.10 -23.99 -18.71
CA ASP A 462 13.59 -25.33 -18.97
C ASP A 462 14.74 -26.31 -19.33
N LYS A 463 15.78 -25.82 -20.01
CA LYS A 463 17.03 -26.57 -20.28
C LYS A 463 18.02 -26.56 -19.10
N ARG A 464 17.67 -25.92 -17.97
CA ARG A 464 18.53 -25.74 -16.79
C ARG A 464 19.81 -24.98 -17.06
N ILE A 465 19.78 -24.05 -18.02
CA ILE A 465 20.87 -23.10 -18.30
C ILE A 465 20.62 -21.84 -17.46
N PHE A 466 21.53 -21.54 -16.54
CA PHE A 466 21.47 -20.37 -15.67
C PHE A 466 22.80 -19.60 -15.71
N PRO A 467 22.75 -18.25 -15.71
CA PRO A 467 21.54 -17.40 -15.75
C PRO A 467 20.77 -17.58 -17.07
N ALA A 468 19.43 -17.64 -16.97
CA ALA A 468 18.55 -17.80 -18.12
C ALA A 468 18.28 -16.47 -18.81
N VAL A 469 19.33 -15.73 -19.19
CA VAL A 469 19.25 -14.37 -19.75
C VAL A 469 19.11 -14.43 -21.27
N ASP A 470 18.14 -13.70 -21.79
CA ASP A 470 17.97 -13.40 -23.22
C ASP A 470 18.86 -12.20 -23.58
N ILE A 471 19.97 -12.49 -24.26
CA ILE A 471 21.00 -11.49 -24.59
C ILE A 471 20.46 -10.46 -25.57
N ASP A 472 19.77 -10.90 -26.60
CA ASP A 472 19.32 -10.04 -27.71
C ASP A 472 18.22 -9.05 -27.25
N ALA A 473 17.45 -9.46 -26.23
CA ALA A 473 16.33 -8.66 -25.71
C ALA A 473 16.67 -7.87 -24.44
N SER A 474 17.91 -7.93 -23.97
CA SER A 474 18.41 -7.21 -22.79
C SER A 474 19.30 -6.03 -23.21
N GLY A 475 19.36 -4.99 -22.39
CA GLY A 475 20.24 -3.85 -22.67
C GLY A 475 19.99 -2.65 -21.75
N THR A 476 20.90 -1.69 -21.80
CA THR A 476 20.85 -0.44 -21.04
C THR A 476 20.91 0.75 -22.00
N ARG A 477 20.02 1.73 -21.80
CA ARG A 477 20.08 2.98 -22.58
C ARG A 477 21.31 3.78 -22.21
N LYS A 478 22.05 4.25 -23.23
CA LYS A 478 23.31 5.01 -23.08
C LYS A 478 24.35 4.22 -22.29
N GLU A 479 24.49 2.95 -22.60
CA GLU A 479 25.51 2.06 -22.00
C GLU A 479 26.94 2.56 -22.25
N GLU A 480 27.15 3.34 -23.32
CA GLU A 480 28.41 4.00 -23.63
C GLU A 480 28.92 4.95 -22.54
N ILE A 481 28.03 5.40 -21.64
CA ILE A 481 28.43 6.21 -20.47
C ILE A 481 29.00 5.33 -19.36
N LEU A 482 28.52 4.08 -19.28
CA LEU A 482 28.81 3.15 -18.18
C LEU A 482 29.93 2.16 -18.49
N MET A 483 30.26 1.97 -19.77
CA MET A 483 31.23 0.99 -20.25
C MET A 483 32.46 1.66 -20.85
N ALA A 484 33.65 1.06 -20.62
CA ALA A 484 34.86 1.47 -21.30
C ALA A 484 34.78 1.13 -22.80
N THR A 485 35.50 1.88 -23.63
CA THR A 485 35.49 1.67 -25.09
C THR A 485 35.89 0.24 -25.49
N GLU A 486 36.81 -0.38 -24.74
CA GLU A 486 37.25 -1.76 -24.96
C GLU A 486 36.09 -2.77 -24.64
N GLU A 487 35.36 -2.54 -23.56
CA GLU A 487 34.18 -3.36 -23.20
C GLU A 487 33.10 -3.23 -24.27
N LEU A 488 32.80 -2.02 -24.75
CA LEU A 488 31.84 -1.77 -25.82
C LEU A 488 32.19 -2.52 -27.12
N ASN A 489 33.48 -2.48 -27.54
CA ASN A 489 33.96 -3.18 -28.73
C ASN A 489 33.83 -4.72 -28.63
N ILE A 490 33.72 -5.27 -27.42
CA ILE A 490 33.52 -6.70 -27.20
C ILE A 490 32.02 -7.06 -27.29
N VAL A 491 31.17 -6.15 -26.82
CA VAL A 491 29.71 -6.38 -26.74
C VAL A 491 29.00 -6.12 -28.07
N TRP A 492 29.48 -5.12 -28.83
CA TRP A 492 28.95 -4.77 -30.17
C TRP A 492 29.58 -5.63 -31.25
#